data_4a95e5fcbf7a3a76ade3ea5c9f109ed9
#
_entry.id   4a95e5fcbf7a3a76ade3ea5c9f109ed9
#
_cell.length_a   1.000
_cell.length_b   1.000
_cell.length_c   1.000
_cell.angle_alpha   90.00
_cell.angle_beta   90.00
_cell.angle_gamma   90.00
#
_symmetry.space_group_name_H-M   'P 1'
#
loop_
_entity.id
_entity.type
_entity.pdbx_description
1 polymer ?
#
loop_
_entity_poly.entity_id
_entity_poly.type
_entity_poly.pdbx_seq_one_letter_code
_entity_poly.pdbx_strand_id
1 'polypeptide(L)'
;KVRRGLSAGRVQSVAVRLIDDREKEIESFKPDEYWNVDATLGAGHKSFTARLATDASGKKLLPKSEAEARAIEKGLEGAEYVVAELKKGKRAKQPTPAFITSTLQQEASRRLGFTATRTMRAAQTLYEGVDIAGHGTMGLITYMRTDSLRISDEAVAAAKEYIAGAYGEAYICPYKRTWKTKSATAAQDAHEAIRPSVPSLTPDEVDKSISGDTAKLYRMIWSRFMASQMADCQQDTVSVTVSAADYRFKASGYTVTFDGFTVLYEEATDEKEKKETALPPLEQGQVLKLRDLKSEQKFTQPPARYTEATLIKALEENGIGRPSTYAPIITTIIDRGYVERDQKKLKPTLLGRAVDGLMLEQ
;
A
#
# COMPACT_ATOMS: atom_id res chain seq x y z
N LYS A 1 26.19 -32.62 -5.15
CA LYS A 1 25.80 -31.91 -6.39
C LYS A 1 24.32 -32.15 -6.65
N VAL A 2 23.50 -31.11 -6.52
CA VAL A 2 22.03 -31.22 -6.71
C VAL A 2 21.69 -31.40 -8.19
N ARG A 3 22.30 -30.63 -9.10
CA ARG A 3 22.12 -30.69 -10.56
C ARG A 3 23.26 -29.98 -11.28
N ARG A 4 23.63 -30.43 -12.50
CA ARG A 4 24.54 -29.67 -13.37
C ARG A 4 23.91 -28.35 -13.84
N GLY A 5 24.68 -27.26 -13.89
CA GLY A 5 24.22 -25.96 -14.39
C GLY A 5 23.54 -25.05 -13.35
N LEU A 6 23.46 -25.47 -12.08
CA LEU A 6 23.00 -24.60 -10.99
C LEU A 6 24.09 -23.59 -10.64
N SER A 7 23.73 -22.31 -10.52
CA SER A 7 24.61 -21.27 -10.01
C SER A 7 23.94 -20.53 -8.87
N ALA A 8 24.65 -20.35 -7.78
CA ALA A 8 24.27 -19.53 -6.65
C ALA A 8 24.85 -18.12 -6.85
N GLY A 9 24.07 -17.22 -7.41
CA GLY A 9 24.44 -15.79 -7.44
C GLY A 9 24.12 -15.17 -6.08
N ARG A 10 25.03 -14.35 -5.52
CA ARG A 10 24.88 -13.76 -4.16
C ARG A 10 23.51 -13.15 -3.89
N VAL A 11 22.96 -12.38 -4.82
CA VAL A 11 21.69 -11.67 -4.65
C VAL A 11 20.47 -12.58 -4.90
N GLN A 12 20.58 -13.50 -5.88
CA GLN A 12 19.51 -14.45 -6.19
C GLN A 12 19.31 -15.45 -5.05
N SER A 13 20.38 -15.92 -4.42
CA SER A 13 20.28 -16.84 -3.26
C SER A 13 19.55 -16.19 -2.10
N VAL A 14 19.82 -14.91 -1.82
CA VAL A 14 19.11 -14.18 -0.76
C VAL A 14 17.63 -14.00 -1.10
N ALA A 15 17.27 -13.76 -2.36
CA ALA A 15 15.87 -13.67 -2.78
C ALA A 15 15.13 -15.01 -2.61
N VAL A 16 15.77 -16.13 -2.97
CA VAL A 16 15.22 -17.48 -2.74
C VAL A 16 15.06 -17.74 -1.24
N ARG A 17 16.03 -17.36 -0.44
CA ARG A 17 15.99 -17.49 1.03
C ARG A 17 14.83 -16.73 1.65
N LEU A 18 14.61 -15.47 1.28
CA LEU A 18 13.46 -14.70 1.77
C LEU A 18 12.13 -15.41 1.51
N ILE A 19 11.99 -16.02 0.31
CA ILE A 19 10.79 -16.75 -0.06
C ILE A 19 10.68 -18.06 0.72
N ASP A 20 11.78 -18.80 0.90
CA ASP A 20 11.78 -20.08 1.64
C ASP A 20 11.55 -19.86 3.14
N ASP A 21 12.19 -18.86 3.74
CA ASP A 21 11.95 -18.49 5.14
C ASP A 21 10.48 -18.11 5.38
N ARG A 22 9.87 -17.36 4.45
CA ARG A 22 8.43 -17.06 4.49
C ARG A 22 7.58 -18.31 4.41
N GLU A 23 7.93 -19.26 3.57
CA GLU A 23 7.18 -20.52 3.46
C GLU A 23 7.31 -21.37 4.72
N LYS A 24 8.51 -21.41 5.35
CA LYS A 24 8.72 -22.05 6.66
C LYS A 24 7.89 -21.39 7.77
N GLU A 25 7.81 -20.05 7.78
CA GLU A 25 6.94 -19.31 8.70
C GLU A 25 5.46 -19.72 8.52
N ILE A 26 5.00 -19.87 7.27
CA ILE A 26 3.64 -20.27 6.96
C ILE A 26 3.38 -21.72 7.40
N GLU A 27 4.31 -22.63 7.11
CA GLU A 27 4.20 -24.06 7.45
C GLU A 27 4.23 -24.32 8.96
N SER A 28 4.99 -23.54 9.70
CA SER A 28 5.09 -23.64 11.17
C SER A 28 4.04 -22.86 11.92
N PHE A 29 3.25 -22.03 11.22
CA PHE A 29 2.27 -21.16 11.84
C PHE A 29 1.14 -21.96 12.49
N LYS A 30 0.84 -21.62 13.74
CA LYS A 30 -0.29 -22.16 14.49
C LYS A 30 -1.35 -21.08 14.66
N PRO A 31 -2.55 -21.24 14.08
CA PRO A 31 -3.63 -20.27 14.25
C PRO A 31 -4.07 -20.19 15.71
N ASP A 32 -4.16 -18.97 16.24
CA ASP A 32 -4.78 -18.69 17.52
C ASP A 32 -6.22 -18.26 17.31
N GLU A 33 -7.14 -18.86 18.09
CA GLU A 33 -8.54 -18.49 18.13
C GLU A 33 -8.72 -17.17 18.87
N TYR A 34 -9.56 -16.31 18.34
CA TYR A 34 -10.07 -15.13 19.01
C TYR A 34 -11.48 -14.79 18.53
N TRP A 35 -12.16 -13.97 19.29
CA TRP A 35 -13.53 -13.56 18.99
C TRP A 35 -13.64 -12.04 18.91
N ASN A 36 -14.31 -11.57 17.86
CA ASN A 36 -14.73 -10.18 17.76
C ASN A 36 -16.14 -10.06 18.34
N VAL A 37 -16.36 -9.08 19.19
CA VAL A 37 -17.69 -8.73 19.68
C VAL A 37 -18.01 -7.34 19.14
N ASP A 38 -18.96 -7.28 18.23
CA ASP A 38 -19.35 -6.06 17.51
C ASP A 38 -20.79 -5.67 17.90
N ALA A 39 -20.96 -4.44 18.33
CA ALA A 39 -22.26 -3.84 18.61
C ALA A 39 -22.66 -2.91 17.47
N THR A 40 -23.81 -3.17 16.85
CA THR A 40 -24.44 -2.23 15.91
C THR A 40 -25.35 -1.29 16.70
N LEU A 41 -24.99 -0.02 16.72
CA LEU A 41 -25.60 1.01 17.54
C LEU A 41 -26.34 2.02 16.69
N GLY A 42 -27.57 2.35 17.09
CA GLY A 42 -28.41 3.34 16.43
C GLY A 42 -28.19 4.73 17.02
N ALA A 43 -27.97 5.70 16.15
CA ALA A 43 -27.95 7.14 16.45
C ALA A 43 -28.95 7.83 15.52
N GLY A 44 -30.16 8.09 16.01
CA GLY A 44 -31.27 8.57 15.19
C GLY A 44 -31.65 7.56 14.10
N HIS A 45 -31.68 8.00 12.86
CA HIS A 45 -32.00 7.15 11.70
C HIS A 45 -30.80 6.36 11.16
N LYS A 46 -29.58 6.67 11.61
CA LYS A 46 -28.35 6.03 11.16
C LYS A 46 -27.87 5.02 12.21
N SER A 47 -26.98 4.14 11.80
CA SER A 47 -26.31 3.19 12.67
C SER A 47 -24.84 3.07 12.31
N PHE A 48 -24.05 2.64 13.28
CA PHE A 48 -22.63 2.32 13.11
C PHE A 48 -22.27 1.10 13.94
N THR A 49 -21.17 0.48 13.62
CA THR A 49 -20.65 -0.68 14.36
C THR A 49 -19.47 -0.26 15.21
N ALA A 50 -19.54 -0.55 16.52
CA ALA A 50 -18.45 -0.39 17.45
C ALA A 50 -17.96 -1.77 17.92
N ARG A 51 -16.65 -1.94 18.04
CA ARG A 51 -16.04 -3.20 18.46
C ARG A 51 -15.59 -3.14 19.89
N LEU A 52 -15.81 -4.22 20.64
CA LEU A 52 -15.27 -4.43 21.97
C LEU A 52 -13.75 -4.20 21.96
N ALA A 53 -13.27 -3.36 22.85
CA ALA A 53 -11.86 -2.99 22.93
C ALA A 53 -11.23 -3.21 24.30
N THR A 54 -11.91 -2.75 25.37
CA THR A 54 -11.37 -2.81 26.74
C THR A 54 -12.47 -3.06 27.75
N ASP A 55 -12.09 -3.42 28.97
CA ASP A 55 -12.95 -3.31 30.14
C ASP A 55 -13.04 -1.85 30.67
N ALA A 56 -13.77 -1.66 31.73
CA ALA A 56 -13.94 -0.34 32.37
C ALA A 56 -12.62 0.24 32.90
N SER A 57 -11.65 -0.60 33.23
CA SER A 57 -10.32 -0.18 33.73
C SER A 57 -9.38 0.22 32.60
N GLY A 58 -9.76 0.01 31.32
CA GLY A 58 -8.93 0.25 30.15
C GLY A 58 -8.06 -0.95 29.74
N LYS A 59 -8.19 -2.10 30.41
CA LYS A 59 -7.48 -3.32 30.03
C LYS A 59 -8.06 -3.88 28.73
N LYS A 60 -7.19 -4.15 27.76
CA LYS A 60 -7.58 -4.71 26.45
C LYS A 60 -8.31 -6.05 26.62
N LEU A 61 -9.45 -6.18 25.96
CA LEU A 61 -10.24 -7.39 25.89
C LEU A 61 -10.25 -7.95 24.47
N LEU A 62 -9.88 -9.21 24.36
CA LEU A 62 -9.99 -9.99 23.14
C LEU A 62 -10.31 -11.43 23.55
N PRO A 63 -11.58 -11.85 23.53
CA PRO A 63 -11.98 -13.20 23.92
C PRO A 63 -11.21 -14.25 23.12
N LYS A 64 -10.74 -15.29 23.80
CA LYS A 64 -9.94 -16.38 23.21
C LYS A 64 -10.75 -17.66 23.01
N SER A 65 -11.99 -17.69 23.46
CA SER A 65 -12.89 -18.81 23.35
C SER A 65 -14.33 -18.36 23.20
N GLU A 66 -15.19 -19.26 22.74
CA GLU A 66 -16.63 -19.03 22.72
C GLU A 66 -17.20 -18.76 24.12
N ALA A 67 -16.72 -19.48 25.12
CA ALA A 67 -17.16 -19.30 26.49
C ALA A 67 -16.89 -17.88 27.00
N GLU A 68 -15.72 -17.32 26.71
CA GLU A 68 -15.39 -15.92 27.06
C GLU A 68 -16.28 -14.93 26.29
N ALA A 69 -16.52 -15.17 25.00
CA ALA A 69 -17.40 -14.30 24.19
C ALA A 69 -18.85 -14.33 24.73
N ARG A 70 -19.37 -15.51 25.07
CA ARG A 70 -20.72 -15.66 25.64
C ARG A 70 -20.83 -15.03 27.02
N ALA A 71 -19.80 -15.12 27.85
CA ALA A 71 -19.77 -14.44 29.15
C ALA A 71 -19.87 -12.92 29.02
N ILE A 72 -19.20 -12.35 27.99
CA ILE A 72 -19.29 -10.91 27.70
C ILE A 72 -20.68 -10.56 27.20
N GLU A 73 -21.26 -11.33 26.26
CA GLU A 73 -22.64 -11.12 25.80
C GLU A 73 -23.63 -11.11 26.97
N LYS A 74 -23.51 -12.08 27.88
CA LYS A 74 -24.34 -12.16 29.07
C LYS A 74 -24.16 -10.94 29.98
N GLY A 75 -22.93 -10.47 30.14
CA GLY A 75 -22.63 -9.25 30.92
C GLY A 75 -23.18 -7.97 30.31
N LEU A 76 -23.53 -8.01 29.01
CA LEU A 76 -24.12 -6.91 28.25
C LEU A 76 -25.65 -6.96 28.19
N GLU A 77 -26.29 -8.02 28.71
CA GLU A 77 -27.74 -8.13 28.70
C GLU A 77 -28.36 -6.97 29.51
N GLY A 78 -29.27 -6.23 28.89
CA GLY A 78 -29.92 -5.08 29.49
C GLY A 78 -29.01 -3.86 29.71
N ALA A 79 -27.77 -3.89 29.27
CA ALA A 79 -26.87 -2.76 29.42
C ALA A 79 -27.30 -1.56 28.57
N GLU A 80 -27.14 -0.37 29.11
CA GLU A 80 -27.29 0.88 28.39
C GLU A 80 -25.97 1.22 27.67
N TYR A 81 -26.07 1.57 26.38
CA TYR A 81 -24.93 1.97 25.58
C TYR A 81 -24.82 3.49 25.51
N VAL A 82 -23.77 4.05 26.10
CA VAL A 82 -23.59 5.50 26.22
C VAL A 82 -22.29 5.94 25.59
N VAL A 83 -22.31 7.05 24.86
CA VAL A 83 -21.09 7.69 24.34
C VAL A 83 -20.28 8.23 25.50
N ALA A 84 -19.29 7.47 25.97
CA ALA A 84 -18.45 7.84 27.10
C ALA A 84 -17.40 8.87 26.72
N GLU A 85 -16.81 8.75 25.53
CA GLU A 85 -15.80 9.68 25.03
C GLU A 85 -15.98 9.89 23.53
N LEU A 86 -15.87 11.14 23.09
CA LEU A 86 -15.92 11.54 21.70
C LEU A 86 -14.73 12.45 21.39
N LYS A 87 -13.81 11.98 20.55
CA LYS A 87 -12.64 12.74 20.10
C LYS A 87 -12.83 13.15 18.64
N LYS A 88 -12.79 14.44 18.39
CA LYS A 88 -12.79 15.03 17.04
C LYS A 88 -11.41 15.57 16.74
N GLY A 89 -10.94 15.37 15.53
CA GLY A 89 -9.61 15.83 15.11
C GLY A 89 -9.56 16.12 13.62
N LYS A 90 -8.41 16.61 13.19
CA LYS A 90 -8.10 16.83 11.78
C LYS A 90 -6.88 16.02 11.39
N ARG A 91 -6.89 15.46 10.19
CA ARG A 91 -5.77 14.71 9.63
C ARG A 91 -5.48 15.22 8.22
N ALA A 92 -4.22 15.53 7.94
CA ALA A 92 -3.76 15.77 6.60
C ALA A 92 -3.10 14.50 6.05
N LYS A 93 -3.63 13.95 4.96
CA LYS A 93 -3.02 12.83 4.23
C LYS A 93 -2.13 13.41 3.15
N GLN A 94 -0.84 13.11 3.20
CA GLN A 94 0.14 13.57 2.23
C GLN A 94 0.22 12.62 1.04
N PRO A 95 0.51 13.13 -0.18
CA PRO A 95 0.80 12.27 -1.32
C PRO A 95 2.14 11.55 -1.14
N THR A 96 2.28 10.45 -1.82
CA THR A 96 3.55 9.74 -1.94
C THR A 96 4.45 10.41 -2.98
N PRO A 97 5.79 10.27 -2.90
CA PRO A 97 6.71 10.85 -3.87
C PRO A 97 6.51 10.27 -5.28
N ALA A 98 7.04 10.95 -6.28
CA ALA A 98 7.18 10.38 -7.62
C ALA A 98 7.94 9.05 -7.56
N PHE A 99 7.79 8.22 -8.59
CA PHE A 99 8.35 6.88 -8.58
C PHE A 99 9.89 6.86 -8.60
N ILE A 100 10.42 5.89 -7.91
CA ILE A 100 11.73 5.28 -8.17
C ILE A 100 11.50 3.90 -8.78
N THR A 101 12.54 3.23 -9.23
CA THR A 101 12.41 1.93 -9.91
C THR A 101 11.63 0.91 -9.08
N SER A 102 11.95 0.76 -7.80
CA SER A 102 11.30 -0.19 -6.92
C SER A 102 9.80 0.11 -6.74
N THR A 103 9.44 1.35 -6.48
CA THR A 103 8.04 1.74 -6.28
C THR A 103 7.23 1.69 -7.57
N LEU A 104 7.85 1.98 -8.73
CA LEU A 104 7.21 1.82 -10.04
C LEU A 104 6.86 0.36 -10.30
N GLN A 105 7.79 -0.56 -10.05
CA GLN A 105 7.57 -1.99 -10.24
C GLN A 105 6.50 -2.53 -9.27
N GLN A 106 6.50 -2.09 -8.03
CA GLN A 106 5.50 -2.46 -7.03
C GLN A 106 4.10 -2.02 -7.45
N GLU A 107 3.95 -0.76 -7.81
CA GLU A 107 2.66 -0.19 -8.16
C GLU A 107 2.11 -0.73 -9.49
N ALA A 108 2.97 -0.94 -10.48
CA ALA A 108 2.60 -1.59 -11.74
C ALA A 108 2.13 -3.04 -11.52
N SER A 109 2.76 -3.76 -10.60
CA SER A 109 2.32 -5.10 -10.20
C SER A 109 0.93 -5.08 -9.56
N ARG A 110 0.68 -4.15 -8.62
CA ARG A 110 -0.60 -4.03 -7.91
C ARG A 110 -1.74 -3.59 -8.84
N ARG A 111 -1.55 -2.49 -9.56
CA ARG A 111 -2.60 -1.85 -10.37
C ARG A 111 -2.79 -2.47 -11.74
N LEU A 112 -1.69 -2.78 -12.42
CA LEU A 112 -1.72 -3.21 -13.81
C LEU A 112 -1.53 -4.73 -13.96
N GLY A 113 -1.14 -5.43 -12.90
CA GLY A 113 -0.80 -6.83 -12.94
C GLY A 113 0.47 -7.12 -13.77
N PHE A 114 1.35 -6.14 -13.91
CA PHE A 114 2.59 -6.29 -14.66
C PHE A 114 3.65 -7.01 -13.83
N THR A 115 4.43 -7.86 -14.47
CA THR A 115 5.68 -8.34 -13.88
C THR A 115 6.71 -7.21 -13.87
N ALA A 116 7.74 -7.32 -13.04
CA ALA A 116 8.82 -6.35 -12.99
C ALA A 116 9.49 -6.18 -14.36
N THR A 117 9.73 -7.27 -15.09
CA THR A 117 10.30 -7.26 -16.44
C THR A 117 9.39 -6.56 -17.46
N ARG A 118 8.08 -6.82 -17.39
CA ARG A 118 7.08 -6.16 -18.25
C ARG A 118 7.03 -4.66 -18.00
N THR A 119 7.07 -4.27 -16.72
CA THR A 119 7.14 -2.86 -16.31
C THR A 119 8.37 -2.17 -16.87
N MET A 120 9.55 -2.79 -16.72
CA MET A 120 10.79 -2.18 -17.19
C MET A 120 10.87 -2.11 -18.72
N ARG A 121 10.30 -3.07 -19.44
CA ARG A 121 10.20 -3.01 -20.90
C ARG A 121 9.35 -1.82 -21.36
N ALA A 122 8.18 -1.64 -20.78
CA ALA A 122 7.30 -0.52 -21.09
C ALA A 122 7.95 0.82 -20.72
N ALA A 123 8.62 0.91 -19.56
CA ALA A 123 9.35 2.10 -19.14
C ALA A 123 10.52 2.43 -20.08
N GLN A 124 11.27 1.42 -20.56
CA GLN A 124 12.34 1.60 -21.54
C GLN A 124 11.82 2.21 -22.84
N THR A 125 10.70 1.69 -23.36
CA THR A 125 10.06 2.24 -24.57
C THR A 125 9.64 3.69 -24.37
N LEU A 126 9.04 4.03 -23.23
CA LEU A 126 8.64 5.41 -22.91
C LEU A 126 9.84 6.36 -22.79
N TYR A 127 10.97 5.88 -22.29
CA TYR A 127 12.19 6.66 -22.14
C TYR A 127 12.91 6.88 -23.48
N GLU A 128 13.07 5.80 -24.28
CA GLU A 128 13.80 5.86 -25.57
C GLU A 128 13.08 6.71 -26.61
N GLY A 129 11.76 6.75 -26.55
CA GLY A 129 10.94 7.59 -27.38
C GLY A 129 9.82 6.84 -28.09
N VAL A 130 8.72 7.55 -28.25
CA VAL A 130 7.52 7.13 -28.98
C VAL A 130 7.02 8.28 -29.83
N ASP A 131 6.34 7.97 -30.92
CA ASP A 131 5.76 8.99 -31.80
C ASP A 131 4.48 9.53 -31.16
N ILE A 132 4.45 10.84 -30.93
CA ILE A 132 3.31 11.56 -30.37
C ILE A 132 2.78 12.55 -31.40
N ALA A 133 1.50 12.44 -31.73
CA ALA A 133 0.83 13.32 -32.69
C ALA A 133 1.04 14.80 -32.32
N GLY A 134 1.54 15.58 -33.26
CA GLY A 134 1.86 16.99 -33.07
C GLY A 134 3.19 17.30 -32.38
N HIS A 135 3.88 16.29 -31.82
CA HIS A 135 5.15 16.44 -31.09
C HIS A 135 6.32 15.67 -31.73
N GLY A 136 6.04 14.72 -32.66
CA GLY A 136 7.05 13.83 -33.20
C GLY A 136 7.52 12.76 -32.22
N THR A 137 8.68 12.16 -32.50
CA THR A 137 9.27 11.13 -31.63
C THR A 137 9.94 11.77 -30.42
N MET A 138 9.52 11.41 -29.23
CA MET A 138 10.07 11.96 -27.99
C MET A 138 10.05 10.96 -26.84
N GLY A 139 11.01 11.06 -25.94
CA GLY A 139 10.99 10.35 -24.65
C GLY A 139 9.97 10.97 -23.72
N LEU A 140 9.06 10.16 -23.19
CA LEU A 140 7.93 10.63 -22.38
C LEU A 140 8.22 10.65 -20.88
N ILE A 141 9.27 9.96 -20.43
CA ILE A 141 9.64 9.89 -19.01
C ILE A 141 11.13 10.10 -18.82
N THR A 142 11.52 10.48 -17.61
CA THR A 142 12.92 10.50 -17.17
C THR A 142 13.47 9.08 -17.05
N TYR A 143 14.78 8.96 -16.86
CA TYR A 143 15.44 7.66 -16.79
C TYR A 143 14.86 6.77 -15.69
N MET A 144 14.44 5.56 -16.06
CA MET A 144 13.65 4.67 -15.21
C MET A 144 14.44 3.81 -14.24
N ARG A 145 15.78 3.76 -14.33
CA ARG A 145 16.62 3.03 -13.38
C ARG A 145 17.25 3.99 -12.40
N THR A 146 16.48 4.38 -11.40
CA THR A 146 16.85 5.38 -10.42
C THR A 146 16.30 5.02 -9.02
N ASP A 147 17.03 5.40 -8.00
CA ASP A 147 16.60 5.41 -6.59
C ASP A 147 16.49 6.85 -6.04
N SER A 148 16.67 7.85 -6.91
CA SER A 148 16.55 9.25 -6.57
C SER A 148 15.09 9.71 -6.51
N LEU A 149 14.75 10.46 -5.47
CA LEU A 149 13.46 11.15 -5.32
C LEU A 149 13.52 12.64 -5.72
N ARG A 150 14.66 13.08 -6.25
CA ARG A 150 14.86 14.47 -6.69
C ARG A 150 13.99 14.78 -7.90
N ILE A 151 13.47 16.00 -7.95
CA ILE A 151 12.71 16.54 -9.08
C ILE A 151 13.29 17.92 -9.38
N SER A 152 13.51 18.24 -10.65
CA SER A 152 14.03 19.55 -11.07
C SER A 152 13.02 20.66 -10.76
N ASP A 153 13.52 21.86 -10.53
CA ASP A 153 12.66 23.01 -10.22
C ASP A 153 11.76 23.37 -11.42
N GLU A 154 12.24 23.19 -12.64
CA GLU A 154 11.45 23.39 -13.86
C GLU A 154 10.27 22.43 -13.95
N ALA A 155 10.48 21.14 -13.59
CA ALA A 155 9.41 20.14 -13.60
C ALA A 155 8.38 20.42 -12.52
N VAL A 156 8.82 20.88 -11.33
CA VAL A 156 7.91 21.31 -10.25
C VAL A 156 7.08 22.50 -10.69
N ALA A 157 7.70 23.51 -11.33
CA ALA A 157 7.00 24.68 -11.81
C ALA A 157 5.96 24.34 -12.89
N ALA A 158 6.34 23.52 -13.88
CA ALA A 158 5.43 23.08 -14.94
C ALA A 158 4.24 22.26 -14.39
N ALA A 159 4.48 21.40 -13.39
CA ALA A 159 3.42 20.66 -12.74
C ALA A 159 2.45 21.59 -11.99
N LYS A 160 2.96 22.59 -11.25
CA LYS A 160 2.14 23.56 -10.53
C LYS A 160 1.29 24.42 -11.48
N GLU A 161 1.85 24.85 -12.59
CA GLU A 161 1.11 25.59 -13.63
C GLU A 161 -0.05 24.76 -14.18
N TYR A 162 0.20 23.49 -14.50
CA TYR A 162 -0.86 22.56 -14.95
C TYR A 162 -1.93 22.37 -13.87
N ILE A 163 -1.53 22.12 -12.61
CA ILE A 163 -2.45 21.91 -11.49
C ILE A 163 -3.34 23.15 -11.29
N ALA A 164 -2.76 24.35 -11.32
CA ALA A 164 -3.51 25.60 -11.21
C ALA A 164 -4.58 25.72 -12.29
N GLY A 165 -4.22 25.42 -13.53
CA GLY A 165 -5.14 25.50 -14.67
C GLY A 165 -6.23 24.43 -14.67
N ALA A 166 -5.89 23.21 -14.29
CA ALA A 166 -6.81 22.07 -14.38
C ALA A 166 -7.69 21.87 -13.13
N TYR A 167 -7.17 22.20 -11.93
CA TYR A 167 -7.83 21.93 -10.64
C TYR A 167 -8.04 23.19 -9.82
N GLY A 168 -7.30 24.25 -10.09
CA GLY A 168 -7.32 25.51 -9.34
C GLY A 168 -6.18 25.65 -8.32
N GLU A 169 -5.92 26.88 -7.90
CA GLU A 169 -4.84 27.26 -6.99
C GLU A 169 -4.84 26.52 -5.66
N ALA A 170 -6.02 26.18 -5.13
CA ALA A 170 -6.16 25.46 -3.86
C ALA A 170 -5.55 24.05 -3.90
N TYR A 171 -5.39 23.46 -5.08
CA TYR A 171 -4.81 22.15 -5.26
C TYR A 171 -3.29 22.12 -5.37
N ILE A 172 -2.65 23.28 -5.41
CA ILE A 172 -1.19 23.40 -5.43
C ILE A 172 -0.65 23.18 -4.02
N CYS A 173 0.40 22.35 -3.89
CA CYS A 173 1.15 22.30 -2.64
C CYS A 173 1.82 23.66 -2.38
N PRO A 174 1.52 24.34 -1.26
CA PRO A 174 2.01 25.70 -1.00
C PRO A 174 3.51 25.78 -0.69
N TYR A 175 4.17 24.64 -0.52
CA TYR A 175 5.60 24.55 -0.25
C TYR A 175 6.28 23.54 -1.19
N LYS A 176 7.61 23.58 -1.27
CA LYS A 176 8.38 22.56 -2.00
C LYS A 176 8.48 21.33 -1.14
N ARG A 177 7.88 20.22 -1.61
CA ARG A 177 8.03 18.94 -0.93
C ARG A 177 9.42 18.38 -1.14
N THR A 178 9.98 17.84 -0.08
CA THR A 178 11.22 17.09 -0.11
C THR A 178 11.00 15.74 0.56
N TRP A 179 11.48 14.69 -0.07
CA TRP A 179 11.42 13.34 0.49
C TRP A 179 12.83 12.83 0.75
N LYS A 180 13.00 12.17 1.87
CA LYS A 180 14.28 11.53 2.19
C LYS A 180 14.29 10.11 1.59
N THR A 181 15.37 9.76 0.89
CA THR A 181 15.63 8.39 0.48
C THR A 181 15.90 7.55 1.72
N LYS A 182 15.25 6.37 1.81
CA LYS A 182 15.47 5.42 2.91
C LYS A 182 16.79 4.64 2.76
N SER A 183 17.44 4.70 1.60
CA SER A 183 18.69 4.01 1.35
C SER A 183 19.84 4.67 2.09
N ALA A 184 20.56 3.87 2.88
CA ALA A 184 21.80 4.29 3.57
C ALA A 184 22.97 4.52 2.60
N THR A 185 22.87 4.07 1.35
CA THR A 185 23.80 4.38 0.27
C THR A 185 23.36 5.69 -0.36
N ALA A 186 24.26 6.67 -0.41
CA ALA A 186 24.03 7.93 -1.09
C ALA A 186 23.42 7.67 -2.48
N ALA A 187 22.19 8.17 -2.68
CA ALA A 187 21.56 8.13 -3.99
C ALA A 187 22.54 8.72 -4.99
N GLN A 188 22.65 8.13 -6.18
CA GLN A 188 23.44 8.74 -7.24
C GLN A 188 22.75 10.07 -7.59
N ASP A 189 23.29 11.17 -7.11
CA ASP A 189 22.74 12.52 -7.18
C ASP A 189 22.51 13.03 -8.62
N ALA A 190 23.00 12.29 -9.62
CA ALA A 190 22.90 12.64 -11.02
C ALA A 190 21.52 12.40 -11.65
N HIS A 191 20.68 11.54 -11.06
CA HIS A 191 19.38 11.18 -11.61
C HIS A 191 18.22 11.86 -10.88
N GLU A 192 17.11 11.97 -11.56
CA GLU A 192 15.82 12.38 -11.00
C GLU A 192 14.93 11.17 -10.69
N ALA A 193 13.82 11.42 -10.00
CA ALA A 193 12.70 10.49 -9.91
C ALA A 193 12.09 10.23 -11.30
N ILE A 194 11.35 9.13 -11.42
CA ILE A 194 10.64 8.78 -12.66
C ILE A 194 9.40 9.67 -12.77
N ARG A 195 9.38 10.53 -13.77
CA ARG A 195 8.34 11.51 -14.02
C ARG A 195 8.13 11.74 -15.52
N PRO A 196 7.01 12.34 -15.94
CA PRO A 196 6.84 12.76 -17.32
C PRO A 196 7.89 13.81 -17.71
N SER A 197 8.41 13.72 -18.92
CA SER A 197 9.35 14.70 -19.47
C SER A 197 8.68 16.06 -19.66
N VAL A 198 7.42 16.05 -20.07
CA VAL A 198 6.56 17.22 -20.27
C VAL A 198 5.30 17.07 -19.43
N PRO A 199 5.23 17.69 -18.23
CA PRO A 199 4.10 17.55 -17.32
C PRO A 199 2.73 17.96 -17.92
N SER A 200 2.70 18.91 -18.84
CA SER A 200 1.47 19.36 -19.51
C SER A 200 0.95 18.37 -20.55
N LEU A 201 1.75 17.39 -20.99
CA LEU A 201 1.31 16.36 -21.92
C LEU A 201 0.53 15.29 -21.17
N THR A 202 -0.79 15.42 -21.19
CA THR A 202 -1.69 14.57 -20.41
C THR A 202 -1.75 13.14 -20.92
N PRO A 203 -2.10 12.16 -20.06
CA PRO A 203 -2.33 10.79 -20.51
C PRO A 203 -3.39 10.67 -21.61
N ASP A 204 -4.44 11.50 -21.59
CA ASP A 204 -5.49 11.47 -22.61
C ASP A 204 -5.01 11.96 -23.98
N GLU A 205 -4.02 12.86 -24.00
CA GLU A 205 -3.35 13.26 -25.23
C GLU A 205 -2.42 12.17 -25.75
N VAL A 206 -1.66 11.56 -24.85
CA VAL A 206 -0.72 10.47 -25.16
C VAL A 206 -1.48 9.23 -25.66
N ASP A 207 -2.62 8.90 -25.10
CA ASP A 207 -3.46 7.77 -25.48
C ASP A 207 -3.99 7.86 -26.93
N LYS A 208 -3.96 9.05 -27.54
CA LYS A 208 -4.26 9.22 -28.97
C LYS A 208 -3.18 8.67 -29.88
N SER A 209 -1.97 8.50 -29.38
CA SER A 209 -0.79 8.11 -30.14
C SER A 209 -0.25 6.73 -29.77
N ILE A 210 -0.34 6.34 -28.51
CA ILE A 210 0.14 5.05 -28.02
C ILE A 210 -0.96 4.30 -27.27
N SER A 211 -0.78 2.99 -27.12
CA SER A 211 -1.77 2.12 -26.46
C SER A 211 -1.08 1.01 -25.66
N GLY A 212 -1.88 0.15 -25.02
CA GLY A 212 -1.37 -1.03 -24.33
C GLY A 212 -0.58 -0.71 -23.07
N ASP A 213 0.53 -1.41 -22.87
CA ASP A 213 1.33 -1.33 -21.63
C ASP A 213 1.98 0.02 -21.44
N THR A 214 2.49 0.62 -22.53
CA THR A 214 3.14 1.93 -22.50
C THR A 214 2.17 3.04 -22.09
N ALA A 215 0.97 3.05 -22.66
CA ALA A 215 -0.06 4.03 -22.33
C ALA A 215 -0.50 3.90 -20.85
N LYS A 216 -0.75 2.68 -20.39
CA LYS A 216 -1.13 2.41 -18.98
C LYS A 216 -0.04 2.84 -17.99
N LEU A 217 1.22 2.53 -18.34
CA LEU A 217 2.35 2.88 -17.47
C LEU A 217 2.59 4.40 -17.45
N TYR A 218 2.49 5.08 -18.61
CA TYR A 218 2.60 6.53 -18.66
C TYR A 218 1.53 7.22 -17.80
N ARG A 219 0.27 6.80 -17.93
CA ARG A 219 -0.83 7.31 -17.10
C ARG A 219 -0.53 7.17 -15.62
N MET A 220 0.00 6.03 -15.20
CA MET A 220 0.34 5.79 -13.79
C MET A 220 1.49 6.68 -13.32
N ILE A 221 2.55 6.82 -14.11
CA ILE A 221 3.71 7.68 -13.81
C ILE A 221 3.29 9.15 -13.74
N TRP A 222 2.53 9.61 -14.72
CA TRP A 222 2.04 10.98 -14.79
C TRP A 222 1.16 11.33 -13.59
N SER A 223 0.16 10.48 -13.31
CA SER A 223 -0.78 10.71 -12.20
C SER A 223 -0.07 10.74 -10.85
N ARG A 224 0.88 9.84 -10.61
CA ARG A 224 1.67 9.81 -9.37
C ARG A 224 2.54 11.05 -9.22
N PHE A 225 3.21 11.47 -10.29
CA PHE A 225 4.04 12.67 -10.29
C PHE A 225 3.21 13.93 -10.02
N MET A 226 2.11 14.11 -10.75
CA MET A 226 1.23 15.27 -10.57
C MET A 226 0.67 15.30 -9.14
N ALA A 227 0.15 14.19 -8.64
CA ALA A 227 -0.34 14.08 -7.27
C ALA A 227 0.72 14.45 -6.22
N SER A 228 1.99 14.10 -6.46
CA SER A 228 3.10 14.45 -5.57
C SER A 228 3.32 15.96 -5.42
N GLN A 229 2.87 16.75 -6.39
CA GLN A 229 2.96 18.22 -6.39
C GLN A 229 1.68 18.90 -5.90
N MET A 230 0.63 18.13 -5.61
CA MET A 230 -0.67 18.64 -5.16
C MET A 230 -0.73 18.81 -3.65
N ALA A 231 -1.74 19.58 -3.20
CA ALA A 231 -2.03 19.81 -1.80
C ALA A 231 -2.47 18.50 -1.09
N ASP A 232 -2.30 18.46 0.22
CA ASP A 232 -2.72 17.35 1.07
C ASP A 232 -4.25 17.18 1.04
N CYS A 233 -4.69 15.94 1.13
CA CYS A 233 -6.08 15.63 1.41
C CYS A 233 -6.38 15.93 2.89
N GLN A 234 -7.39 16.74 3.15
CA GLN A 234 -7.82 17.12 4.49
C GLN A 234 -8.99 16.26 4.93
N GLN A 235 -8.92 15.77 6.15
CA GLN A 235 -9.92 14.88 6.72
C GLN A 235 -10.29 15.32 8.13
N ASP A 236 -11.59 15.38 8.41
CA ASP A 236 -12.09 15.44 9.79
C ASP A 236 -12.25 14.04 10.33
N THR A 237 -11.62 13.74 11.45
CA THR A 237 -11.64 12.43 12.09
C THR A 237 -12.51 12.43 13.33
N VAL A 238 -13.19 11.34 13.57
CA VAL A 238 -14.00 11.10 14.77
C VAL A 238 -13.64 9.74 15.32
N SER A 239 -13.38 9.69 16.62
CA SER A 239 -13.21 8.46 17.39
C SER A 239 -14.16 8.47 18.56
N VAL A 240 -14.91 7.39 18.74
CA VAL A 240 -15.90 7.25 19.81
C VAL A 240 -15.57 6.03 20.68
N THR A 241 -15.67 6.22 22.00
CA THR A 241 -15.70 5.14 22.98
C THR A 241 -17.10 5.08 23.56
N VAL A 242 -17.74 3.93 23.43
CA VAL A 242 -19.09 3.66 23.98
C VAL A 242 -18.94 2.76 25.18
N SER A 243 -19.50 3.17 26.30
CA SER A 243 -19.59 2.35 27.53
C SER A 243 -20.86 1.53 27.51
N ALA A 244 -20.76 0.26 27.90
CA ALA A 244 -21.88 -0.62 28.14
C ALA A 244 -21.50 -1.56 29.30
N ALA A 245 -22.15 -1.45 30.47
CA ALA A 245 -21.75 -2.12 31.69
C ALA A 245 -20.23 -1.93 31.94
N ASP A 246 -19.51 -3.02 32.24
CA ASP A 246 -18.07 -3.00 32.48
C ASP A 246 -17.21 -3.04 31.21
N TYR A 247 -17.80 -2.81 30.03
CA TYR A 247 -17.14 -2.93 28.74
C TYR A 247 -17.07 -1.60 27.98
N ARG A 248 -16.06 -1.49 27.13
CA ARG A 248 -15.85 -0.34 26.24
C ARG A 248 -15.74 -0.80 24.80
N PHE A 249 -16.58 -0.21 23.95
CA PHE A 249 -16.59 -0.42 22.52
C PHE A 249 -15.98 0.80 21.82
N LYS A 250 -15.24 0.59 20.74
CA LYS A 250 -14.63 1.67 19.97
C LYS A 250 -15.07 1.63 18.52
N ALA A 251 -15.26 2.81 17.95
CA ALA A 251 -15.41 3.02 16.52
C ALA A 251 -14.67 4.29 16.12
N SER A 252 -14.22 4.33 14.87
CA SER A 252 -13.61 5.52 14.26
C SER A 252 -14.11 5.68 12.84
N GLY A 253 -14.03 6.91 12.38
CA GLY A 253 -14.35 7.25 11.01
C GLY A 253 -13.77 8.59 10.63
N TYR A 254 -13.82 8.94 9.35
CA TYR A 254 -13.43 10.25 8.87
C TYR A 254 -14.31 10.71 7.72
N THR A 255 -14.31 12.02 7.52
CA THR A 255 -14.94 12.67 6.38
C THR A 255 -13.88 13.48 5.64
N VAL A 256 -13.81 13.33 4.32
CA VAL A 256 -12.94 14.16 3.48
C VAL A 256 -13.55 15.54 3.37
N THR A 257 -12.83 16.56 3.83
CA THR A 257 -13.25 17.97 3.75
C THR A 257 -12.62 18.68 2.55
N PHE A 258 -11.44 18.20 2.11
CA PHE A 258 -10.78 18.62 0.89
C PHE A 258 -10.01 17.43 0.32
N ASP A 259 -10.30 17.04 -0.91
CA ASP A 259 -9.75 15.83 -1.51
C ASP A 259 -8.26 15.97 -1.89
N GLY A 260 -7.79 17.20 -2.20
CA GLY A 260 -6.39 17.43 -2.52
C GLY A 260 -5.88 16.51 -3.62
N PHE A 261 -4.73 15.90 -3.42
CA PHE A 261 -4.11 14.99 -4.39
C PHE A 261 -4.94 13.74 -4.70
N THR A 262 -5.86 13.35 -3.81
CA THR A 262 -6.65 12.11 -4.00
C THR A 262 -7.66 12.21 -5.13
N VAL A 263 -7.95 13.41 -5.62
CA VAL A 263 -8.76 13.63 -6.84
C VAL A 263 -8.10 12.98 -8.06
N LEU A 264 -6.78 12.86 -8.06
CA LEU A 264 -6.01 12.35 -9.19
C LEU A 264 -5.42 10.97 -8.95
N TYR A 265 -4.91 10.70 -7.75
CA TYR A 265 -4.17 9.48 -7.48
C TYR A 265 -4.15 9.09 -6.00
N GLU A 266 -4.37 7.82 -5.73
CA GLU A 266 -4.08 7.17 -4.45
C GLU A 266 -3.26 5.90 -4.72
N GLU A 267 -2.30 5.59 -3.85
CA GLU A 267 -1.48 4.39 -3.96
C GLU A 267 -2.30 3.12 -3.72
N ALA A 268 -2.06 2.08 -4.52
CA ALA A 268 -2.67 0.79 -4.28
C ALA A 268 -1.99 0.09 -3.09
N THR A 269 -2.79 -0.56 -2.26
CA THR A 269 -2.30 -1.33 -1.11
C THR A 269 -2.44 -2.82 -1.34
N ASP A 270 -1.56 -3.62 -0.72
CA ASP A 270 -1.66 -5.09 -0.74
C ASP A 270 -2.74 -5.58 0.23
N GLU A 271 -3.12 -4.76 1.19
CA GLU A 271 -4.14 -5.05 2.19
C GLU A 271 -5.50 -4.49 1.75
N LYS A 272 -6.56 -5.25 2.02
CA LYS A 272 -7.92 -4.72 1.88
C LYS A 272 -8.11 -3.64 2.95
N GLU A 273 -7.98 -2.39 2.57
CA GLU A 273 -8.34 -1.28 3.46
C GLU A 273 -9.80 -1.46 3.90
N LYS A 274 -10.00 -1.53 5.22
CA LYS A 274 -11.33 -1.33 5.76
C LYS A 274 -11.70 0.12 5.45
N LYS A 275 -12.68 0.31 4.56
CA LYS A 275 -13.26 1.64 4.35
C LYS A 275 -13.80 2.13 5.69
N GLU A 276 -13.05 3.00 6.35
CA GLU A 276 -13.57 3.73 7.49
C GLU A 276 -14.70 4.63 6.98
N THR A 277 -15.93 4.26 7.28
CA THR A 277 -17.11 5.05 6.96
C THR A 277 -17.26 6.19 7.96
N ALA A 278 -17.77 7.32 7.51
CA ALA A 278 -18.09 8.43 8.40
C ALA A 278 -19.08 7.97 9.48
N LEU A 279 -18.78 8.30 10.74
CA LEU A 279 -19.71 8.06 11.83
C LEU A 279 -20.89 9.06 11.74
N PRO A 280 -22.10 8.67 12.18
CA PRO A 280 -23.20 9.62 12.32
C PRO A 280 -22.84 10.72 13.33
N PRO A 281 -23.53 11.86 13.35
CA PRO A 281 -23.39 12.86 14.38
C PRO A 281 -23.63 12.23 15.76
N LEU A 282 -22.69 12.42 16.68
CA LEU A 282 -22.72 11.89 18.03
C LEU A 282 -22.39 12.99 19.04
N GLU A 283 -22.94 12.86 20.26
CA GLU A 283 -22.65 13.74 21.38
C GLU A 283 -22.19 12.91 22.59
N GLN A 284 -21.29 13.46 23.38
CA GLN A 284 -20.85 12.80 24.62
C GLN A 284 -22.02 12.72 25.60
N GLY A 285 -22.19 11.57 26.23
CA GLY A 285 -23.34 11.29 27.11
C GLY A 285 -24.60 10.80 26.37
N GLN A 286 -24.58 10.78 25.02
CA GLN A 286 -25.72 10.29 24.24
C GLN A 286 -25.96 8.81 24.49
N VAL A 287 -27.22 8.44 24.77
CA VAL A 287 -27.66 7.05 24.84
C VAL A 287 -27.92 6.53 23.43
N LEU A 288 -27.35 5.38 23.12
CA LEU A 288 -27.46 4.71 21.83
C LEU A 288 -28.34 3.47 21.93
N LYS A 289 -29.15 3.23 20.92
CA LYS A 289 -29.97 2.02 20.86
C LYS A 289 -29.16 0.86 20.31
N LEU A 290 -29.00 -0.21 21.08
CA LEU A 290 -28.45 -1.46 20.56
C LEU A 290 -29.43 -2.03 19.51
N ARG A 291 -28.95 -2.25 18.31
CA ARG A 291 -29.70 -2.89 17.22
C ARG A 291 -29.33 -4.35 17.03
N ASP A 292 -28.03 -4.66 17.19
CA ASP A 292 -27.49 -6.01 17.08
C ASP A 292 -26.21 -6.12 17.88
N LEU A 293 -25.98 -7.28 18.47
CA LEU A 293 -24.74 -7.65 19.15
C LEU A 293 -24.26 -8.98 18.57
N LYS A 294 -23.14 -8.95 17.87
CA LYS A 294 -22.62 -10.11 17.15
C LYS A 294 -21.25 -10.49 17.67
N SER A 295 -21.12 -11.75 18.10
CA SER A 295 -19.82 -12.36 18.35
C SER A 295 -19.42 -13.24 17.17
N GLU A 296 -18.22 -13.09 16.67
CA GLU A 296 -17.71 -13.81 15.51
C GLU A 296 -16.36 -14.45 15.82
N GLN A 297 -16.28 -15.77 15.66
CA GLN A 297 -15.03 -16.52 15.77
C GLN A 297 -14.07 -16.14 14.66
N LYS A 298 -12.82 -15.92 15.00
CA LYS A 298 -11.72 -15.63 14.08
C LYS A 298 -10.48 -16.43 14.47
N PHE A 299 -9.62 -16.62 13.52
CA PHE A 299 -8.30 -17.21 13.72
C PHE A 299 -7.24 -16.27 13.16
N THR A 300 -6.12 -16.17 13.86
CA THR A 300 -4.95 -15.49 13.31
C THR A 300 -4.52 -16.17 12.03
N GLN A 301 -4.00 -15.38 11.07
CA GLN A 301 -3.59 -15.88 9.77
C GLN A 301 -2.06 -15.90 9.68
N PRO A 302 -1.47 -16.85 8.95
CA PRO A 302 -0.05 -16.82 8.67
C PRO A 302 0.33 -15.58 7.85
N PRO A 303 1.60 -15.19 7.84
CA PRO A 303 2.05 -14.11 6.96
C PRO A 303 1.77 -14.48 5.50
N ALA A 304 1.42 -13.48 4.70
CA ALA A 304 1.15 -13.71 3.28
C ALA A 304 2.44 -14.08 2.54
N ARG A 305 2.32 -14.98 1.54
CA ARG A 305 3.41 -15.23 0.59
C ARG A 305 3.78 -13.94 -0.14
N TYR A 306 5.04 -13.83 -0.51
CA TYR A 306 5.48 -12.70 -1.33
C TYR A 306 4.78 -12.71 -2.70
N THR A 307 4.41 -11.52 -3.15
CA THR A 307 4.17 -11.18 -4.55
C THR A 307 5.45 -10.56 -5.11
N GLU A 308 5.54 -10.32 -6.43
CA GLU A 308 6.68 -9.54 -6.97
C GLU A 308 6.80 -8.18 -6.28
N ALA A 309 5.68 -7.48 -6.07
CA ALA A 309 5.66 -6.19 -5.40
C ALA A 309 6.24 -6.25 -3.98
N THR A 310 5.77 -7.19 -3.16
CA THR A 310 6.22 -7.29 -1.76
C THR A 310 7.63 -7.87 -1.66
N LEU A 311 8.08 -8.69 -2.61
CA LEU A 311 9.46 -9.15 -2.67
C LEU A 311 10.42 -8.00 -3.04
N ILE A 312 10.08 -7.19 -4.04
CA ILE A 312 10.88 -6.00 -4.40
C ILE A 312 11.00 -5.06 -3.20
N LYS A 313 9.90 -4.82 -2.50
CA LYS A 313 9.91 -4.02 -1.28
C LYS A 313 10.84 -4.61 -0.22
N ALA A 314 10.77 -5.91 0.03
CA ALA A 314 11.64 -6.58 1.00
C ALA A 314 13.12 -6.54 0.60
N LEU A 315 13.44 -6.72 -0.68
CA LEU A 315 14.81 -6.58 -1.21
C LEU A 315 15.33 -5.16 -0.99
N GLU A 316 14.55 -4.15 -1.33
CA GLU A 316 14.91 -2.74 -1.15
C GLU A 316 15.15 -2.40 0.33
N GLU A 317 14.23 -2.78 1.22
CA GLU A 317 14.31 -2.52 2.66
C GLU A 317 15.53 -3.19 3.32
N ASN A 318 15.97 -4.32 2.79
CA ASN A 318 17.17 -5.01 3.24
C ASN A 318 18.45 -4.57 2.49
N GLY A 319 18.38 -3.58 1.61
CA GLY A 319 19.53 -3.10 0.84
C GLY A 319 20.05 -4.08 -0.22
N ILE A 320 19.20 -5.04 -0.62
CA ILE A 320 19.53 -6.12 -1.56
C ILE A 320 19.08 -5.73 -2.96
N GLY A 321 19.98 -5.85 -3.92
CA GLY A 321 19.71 -5.44 -5.29
C GLY A 321 19.89 -3.92 -5.50
N ARG A 322 19.59 -3.50 -6.73
CA ARG A 322 19.67 -2.11 -7.21
C ARG A 322 18.58 -1.89 -8.26
N PRO A 323 18.28 -0.66 -8.66
CA PRO A 323 17.31 -0.37 -9.71
C PRO A 323 17.47 -1.18 -10.99
N SER A 324 18.70 -1.52 -11.36
CA SER A 324 18.99 -2.34 -12.55
C SER A 324 18.81 -3.84 -12.33
N THR A 325 18.69 -4.33 -11.11
CA THR A 325 18.77 -5.77 -10.79
C THR A 325 17.50 -6.38 -10.23
N TYR A 326 16.52 -5.60 -9.74
CA TYR A 326 15.29 -6.16 -9.15
C TYR A 326 14.54 -7.10 -10.13
N ALA A 327 14.26 -6.65 -11.35
CA ALA A 327 13.59 -7.46 -12.35
C ALA A 327 14.42 -8.70 -12.76
N PRO A 328 15.72 -8.58 -13.08
CA PRO A 328 16.59 -9.73 -13.36
C PRO A 328 16.65 -10.76 -12.21
N ILE A 329 16.67 -10.33 -10.94
CA ILE A 329 16.67 -11.25 -9.80
C ILE A 329 15.44 -12.14 -9.84
N ILE A 330 14.26 -11.55 -9.95
CA ILE A 330 12.97 -12.26 -9.95
C ILE A 330 12.89 -13.19 -11.16
N THR A 331 13.21 -12.71 -12.34
CA THR A 331 13.21 -13.52 -13.57
C THR A 331 14.15 -14.72 -13.44
N THR A 332 15.37 -14.50 -12.96
CA THR A 332 16.37 -15.55 -12.83
C THR A 332 15.95 -16.66 -11.86
N ILE A 333 15.40 -16.32 -10.70
CA ILE A 333 15.00 -17.36 -9.71
C ILE A 333 13.80 -18.18 -10.19
N ILE A 334 12.94 -17.61 -11.03
CA ILE A 334 11.82 -18.31 -11.65
C ILE A 334 12.30 -19.17 -12.82
N ASP A 335 13.09 -18.62 -13.75
CA ASP A 335 13.58 -19.34 -14.94
C ASP A 335 14.47 -20.53 -14.57
N ARG A 336 15.18 -20.45 -13.44
CA ARG A 336 15.96 -21.57 -12.89
C ARG A 336 15.12 -22.61 -12.15
N GLY A 337 13.82 -22.35 -11.97
CA GLY A 337 12.92 -23.23 -11.26
C GLY A 337 13.15 -23.27 -9.75
N TYR A 338 13.80 -22.26 -9.15
CA TYR A 338 13.95 -22.18 -7.70
C TYR A 338 12.67 -21.69 -7.03
N VAL A 339 11.91 -20.88 -7.74
CA VAL A 339 10.66 -20.28 -7.31
C VAL A 339 9.63 -20.44 -8.42
N GLU A 340 8.41 -20.71 -8.07
CA GLU A 340 7.26 -20.74 -8.97
C GLU A 340 6.23 -19.67 -8.62
N ARG A 341 5.43 -19.26 -9.61
CA ARG A 341 4.29 -18.37 -9.40
C ARG A 341 3.01 -19.20 -9.25
N ASP A 342 2.33 -18.98 -8.13
CA ASP A 342 0.98 -19.49 -7.89
C ASP A 342 0.04 -18.28 -7.66
N GLN A 343 -0.85 -18.00 -8.60
CA GLN A 343 -1.79 -16.88 -8.53
C GLN A 343 -1.16 -15.54 -8.11
N LYS A 344 -0.07 -15.14 -8.75
CA LYS A 344 0.75 -13.94 -8.43
C LYS A 344 1.58 -14.05 -7.16
N LYS A 345 1.49 -15.12 -6.38
CA LYS A 345 2.30 -15.38 -5.21
C LYS A 345 3.54 -16.18 -5.59
N LEU A 346 4.62 -15.94 -4.89
CA LEU A 346 5.89 -16.64 -5.10
C LEU A 346 6.04 -17.72 -4.04
N LYS A 347 6.36 -18.94 -4.50
CA LYS A 347 6.51 -20.13 -3.67
C LYS A 347 7.83 -20.82 -4.00
N PRO A 348 8.61 -21.29 -3.00
CA PRO A 348 9.82 -22.02 -3.29
C PRO A 348 9.48 -23.41 -3.83
N THR A 349 10.25 -23.87 -4.82
CA THR A 349 10.19 -25.24 -5.28
C THR A 349 11.04 -26.15 -4.39
N LEU A 350 10.91 -27.47 -4.54
CA LEU A 350 11.81 -28.41 -3.86
C LEU A 350 13.28 -28.15 -4.22
N LEU A 351 13.54 -27.78 -5.48
CA LEU A 351 14.88 -27.42 -5.93
C LEU A 351 15.36 -26.12 -5.26
N GLY A 352 14.50 -25.12 -5.15
CA GLY A 352 14.82 -23.86 -4.46
C GLY A 352 15.19 -24.08 -3.00
N ARG A 353 14.40 -24.88 -2.29
CA ARG A 353 14.67 -25.26 -0.89
C ARG A 353 15.99 -26.02 -0.71
N ALA A 354 16.29 -26.96 -1.62
CA ALA A 354 17.52 -27.70 -1.60
C ALA A 354 18.76 -26.79 -1.83
N VAL A 355 18.64 -25.82 -2.73
CA VAL A 355 19.68 -24.83 -2.99
C VAL A 355 19.89 -23.90 -1.81
N ASP A 356 18.80 -23.42 -1.18
CA ASP A 356 18.88 -22.59 0.02
C ASP A 356 19.54 -23.32 1.19
N GLY A 357 19.17 -24.57 1.45
CA GLY A 357 19.76 -25.41 2.48
C GLY A 357 21.28 -25.59 2.31
N LEU A 358 21.75 -25.84 1.10
CA LEU A 358 23.18 -25.98 0.81
C LEU A 358 23.96 -24.68 1.00
N MET A 359 23.34 -23.53 0.79
CA MET A 359 23.97 -22.22 0.99
C MET A 359 24.09 -21.83 2.47
N LEU A 360 23.30 -22.46 3.34
CA LEU A 360 23.36 -22.25 4.80
C LEU A 360 24.45 -23.09 5.47
N GLU A 361 24.88 -24.19 4.82
CA GLU A 361 25.92 -25.09 5.35
C GLU A 361 27.36 -24.63 5.01
N GLN A 362 27.53 -23.58 4.22
CA GLN A 362 28.81 -22.98 3.83
C GLN A 362 29.02 -21.61 4.50
#